data_904390e0eec51ebe1101456ce2bf00d1
#
_entry.id   904390e0eec51ebe1101456ce2bf00d1
#
_cell.length_a   1.000
_cell.length_b   1.000
_cell.length_c   1.000
_cell.angle_alpha   90.00
_cell.angle_beta   90.00
_cell.angle_gamma   90.00
#
_symmetry.space_group_name_H-M   'P 1'
#
loop_
_entity.id
_entity.type
_entity.pdbx_description
1 polymer ?
#
loop_
_entity_poly.entity_id
_entity_poly.type
_entity_poly.pdbx_seq_one_letter_code
_entity_poly.pdbx_strand_id
1 'polypeptide(L)'
;MQRLIEFITHHYYLAAGVAVAAAAVAVYELRARIQSFAALSSMQAVRLMNQGALVIDLRGKELYDAGHITDARNVPAAEIETQADSLKKWREKTVITYCDSGVNGASSARTLAKLGFTKVFNLQGGLNAWIKDNMPLVKTAPAKGGK
;
A
#
# COMPACT_ATOMS: atom_id res chain seq x y z
N MET A 1 -3.44 26.98 38.15
CA MET A 1 -2.35 25.99 37.98
C MET A 1 -2.16 25.13 39.25
N GLN A 2 -2.20 25.68 40.43
CA GLN A 2 -2.04 24.93 41.71
C GLN A 2 -3.07 23.80 41.89
N ARG A 3 -4.35 24.03 41.59
CA ARG A 3 -5.41 23.00 41.69
C ARG A 3 -5.21 21.80 40.79
N LEU A 4 -4.56 21.99 39.64
CA LEU A 4 -4.26 20.91 38.71
C LEU A 4 -3.13 20.00 39.26
N ILE A 5 -2.15 20.60 39.88
CA ILE A 5 -1.02 19.90 40.49
C ILE A 5 -1.50 19.09 41.71
N GLU A 6 -2.36 19.67 42.55
CA GLU A 6 -2.98 18.96 43.69
C GLU A 6 -3.85 17.78 43.22
N PHE A 7 -4.61 17.95 42.16
CA PHE A 7 -5.41 16.85 41.58
C PHE A 7 -4.53 15.70 41.05
N ILE A 8 -3.45 16.02 40.35
CA ILE A 8 -2.52 15.03 39.81
C ILE A 8 -1.82 14.25 40.91
N THR A 9 -1.43 14.92 42.00
CA THR A 9 -0.75 14.28 43.15
C THR A 9 -1.69 13.41 43.98
N HIS A 10 -2.96 13.77 44.09
CA HIS A 10 -3.97 13.00 44.83
C HIS A 10 -4.57 11.83 44.03
N HIS A 11 -4.57 11.95 42.72
CA HIS A 11 -5.18 10.97 41.81
C HIS A 11 -4.19 10.50 40.72
N TYR A 12 -2.96 10.19 41.14
CA TYR A 12 -1.89 9.81 40.22
C TYR A 12 -2.23 8.60 39.32
N TYR A 13 -3.07 7.66 39.81
CA TYR A 13 -3.53 6.54 38.99
C TYR A 13 -4.42 7.00 37.83
N LEU A 14 -5.31 7.98 38.05
CA LEU A 14 -6.15 8.55 37.00
C LEU A 14 -5.30 9.35 36.02
N ALA A 15 -4.35 10.13 36.50
CA ALA A 15 -3.42 10.87 35.64
C ALA A 15 -2.56 9.92 34.80
N ALA A 16 -2.06 8.82 35.38
CA ALA A 16 -1.33 7.79 34.65
C ALA A 16 -2.22 7.11 33.60
N GLY A 17 -3.47 6.76 33.92
CA GLY A 17 -4.41 6.17 32.98
C GLY A 17 -4.70 7.06 31.78
N VAL A 18 -4.91 8.36 32.01
CA VAL A 18 -5.11 9.35 30.94
C VAL A 18 -3.85 9.49 30.06
N ALA A 19 -2.67 9.52 30.65
CA ALA A 19 -1.41 9.61 29.93
C ALA A 19 -1.19 8.37 29.03
N VAL A 20 -1.47 7.17 29.53
CA VAL A 20 -1.38 5.92 28.75
C VAL A 20 -2.40 5.91 27.60
N ALA A 21 -3.64 6.31 27.86
CA ALA A 21 -4.67 6.40 26.84
C ALA A 21 -4.29 7.43 25.76
N ALA A 22 -3.81 8.60 26.13
CA ALA A 22 -3.35 9.63 25.18
C ALA A 22 -2.16 9.12 24.34
N ALA A 23 -1.19 8.43 24.97
CA ALA A 23 -0.08 7.83 24.25
C ALA A 23 -0.54 6.74 23.26
N ALA A 24 -1.49 5.89 23.67
CA ALA A 24 -2.06 4.87 22.78
C ALA A 24 -2.78 5.48 21.56
N VAL A 25 -3.57 6.54 21.77
CA VAL A 25 -4.23 7.28 20.68
C VAL A 25 -3.20 7.94 19.75
N ALA A 26 -2.17 8.58 20.32
CA ALA A 26 -1.11 9.21 19.53
C ALA A 26 -0.35 8.18 18.66
N VAL A 27 -0.03 7.01 19.24
CA VAL A 27 0.61 5.91 18.50
C VAL A 27 -0.31 5.37 17.42
N TYR A 28 -1.60 5.22 17.70
CA TYR A 28 -2.60 4.78 16.73
C TYR A 28 -2.73 5.76 15.56
N GLU A 29 -2.86 7.05 15.84
CA GLU A 29 -2.93 8.09 14.80
C GLU A 29 -1.64 8.19 13.98
N LEU A 30 -0.48 8.10 14.63
CA LEU A 30 0.80 8.13 13.93
C LEU A 30 0.94 6.92 12.98
N ARG A 31 0.55 5.73 13.44
CA ARG A 31 0.51 4.53 12.58
C ARG A 31 -0.48 4.66 11.43
N ALA A 32 -1.67 5.22 11.68
CA ALA A 32 -2.66 5.47 10.63
C ALA A 32 -2.15 6.47 9.59
N ARG A 33 -1.47 7.53 10.00
CA ARG A 33 -0.84 8.50 9.08
C ARG A 33 0.28 7.88 8.26
N ILE A 34 1.13 7.07 8.86
CA ILE A 34 2.20 6.34 8.14
C ILE A 34 1.60 5.39 7.11
N GLN A 35 0.48 4.73 7.43
CA GLN A 35 -0.23 3.86 6.48
C GLN A 35 -0.89 4.65 5.34
N SER A 36 -1.37 5.86 5.59
CA SER A 36 -1.97 6.72 4.57
C SER A 36 -0.92 7.35 3.64
N PHE A 37 0.31 7.58 4.11
CA PHE A 37 1.41 8.06 3.27
C PHE A 37 1.86 7.04 2.21
N ALA A 38 1.61 5.76 2.43
CA ALA A 38 1.90 4.71 1.47
C ALA A 38 0.78 4.50 0.43
N ALA A 39 -0.35 5.19 0.57
CA ALA A 39 -1.49 5.08 -0.34
C ALA A 39 -1.47 6.21 -1.38
N LEU A 40 -1.62 5.85 -2.66
CA LEU A 40 -1.67 6.77 -3.79
C LEU A 40 -3.07 6.81 -4.37
N SER A 41 -3.54 8.00 -4.73
CA SER A 41 -4.69 8.15 -5.63
C SER A 41 -4.33 7.72 -7.05
N SER A 42 -5.34 7.43 -7.89
CA SER A 42 -5.13 7.05 -9.29
C SER A 42 -4.29 8.10 -10.05
N MET A 43 -4.55 9.39 -9.84
CA MET A 43 -3.80 10.47 -10.47
C MET A 43 -2.33 10.54 -10.03
N GLN A 44 -2.04 10.28 -8.75
CA GLN A 44 -0.67 10.22 -8.25
C GLN A 44 0.07 9.01 -8.80
N ALA A 45 -0.62 7.85 -8.88
CA ALA A 45 -0.08 6.65 -9.48
C ALA A 45 0.33 6.89 -10.94
N VAL A 46 -0.53 7.50 -11.76
CA VAL A 46 -0.20 7.87 -13.17
C VAL A 46 1.05 8.74 -13.25
N ARG A 47 1.19 9.73 -12.37
CA ARG A 47 2.40 10.57 -12.37
C ARG A 47 3.67 9.78 -12.11
N LEU A 48 3.63 8.85 -11.15
CA LEU A 48 4.77 8.00 -10.83
C LEU A 48 5.06 6.96 -11.92
N MET A 49 4.01 6.42 -12.56
CA MET A 49 4.15 5.54 -13.73
C MET A 49 4.89 6.25 -14.86
N ASN A 50 4.54 7.49 -15.17
CA ASN A 50 5.21 8.30 -16.18
C ASN A 50 6.67 8.61 -15.82
N GLN A 51 7.05 8.50 -14.55
CA GLN A 51 8.43 8.61 -14.07
C GLN A 51 9.18 7.27 -14.01
N GLY A 52 8.56 6.20 -14.52
CA GLY A 52 9.17 4.86 -14.59
C GLY A 52 8.97 4.02 -13.33
N ALA A 53 7.92 4.28 -12.54
CA ALA A 53 7.55 3.40 -11.43
C ALA A 53 7.14 2.02 -11.93
N LEU A 54 7.52 0.97 -11.18
CA LEU A 54 7.03 -0.37 -11.42
C LEU A 54 5.62 -0.51 -10.82
N VAL A 55 4.69 -1.01 -11.62
CA VAL A 55 3.33 -1.35 -11.15
C VAL A 55 3.21 -2.86 -11.01
N ILE A 56 2.71 -3.32 -9.86
CA ILE A 56 2.53 -4.75 -9.55
C ILE A 56 1.06 -5.02 -9.29
N ASP A 57 0.49 -5.92 -10.11
CA ASP A 57 -0.84 -6.49 -9.91
C ASP A 57 -0.74 -7.71 -9.00
N LEU A 58 -1.38 -7.64 -7.84
CA LEU A 58 -1.36 -8.69 -6.81
C LEU A 58 -2.45 -9.74 -6.98
N ARG A 59 -3.27 -9.61 -8.03
CA ARG A 59 -4.37 -10.53 -8.32
C ARG A 59 -3.87 -11.79 -9.02
N GLY A 60 -4.73 -12.79 -9.03
CA GLY A 60 -4.46 -14.01 -9.80
C GLY A 60 -4.36 -13.72 -11.30
N LYS A 61 -3.65 -14.60 -12.00
CA LYS A 61 -3.36 -14.49 -13.45
C LYS A 61 -4.62 -14.29 -14.28
N GLU A 62 -5.69 -14.99 -13.99
CA GLU A 62 -6.96 -14.90 -14.73
C GLU A 62 -7.56 -13.48 -14.69
N LEU A 63 -7.56 -12.85 -13.50
CA LEU A 63 -8.05 -11.50 -13.30
C LEU A 63 -7.13 -10.46 -13.96
N TYR A 64 -5.83 -10.70 -13.92
CA TYR A 64 -4.85 -9.88 -14.62
C TYR A 64 -5.08 -9.90 -16.14
N ASP A 65 -5.25 -11.08 -16.72
CA ASP A 65 -5.45 -11.24 -18.17
C ASP A 65 -6.78 -10.64 -18.64
N ALA A 66 -7.82 -10.67 -17.79
CA ALA A 66 -9.12 -10.06 -18.07
C ALA A 66 -9.08 -8.52 -18.12
N GLY A 67 -8.12 -7.90 -17.40
CA GLY A 67 -7.92 -6.46 -17.43
C GLY A 67 -7.00 -5.99 -16.30
N HIS A 68 -5.94 -5.25 -16.65
CA HIS A 68 -4.94 -4.75 -15.72
C HIS A 68 -4.50 -3.32 -16.10
N ILE A 69 -3.81 -2.65 -15.19
CA ILE A 69 -3.21 -1.33 -15.44
C ILE A 69 -2.06 -1.48 -16.42
N THR A 70 -1.95 -0.57 -17.36
CA THR A 70 -0.90 -0.57 -18.40
C THR A 70 0.49 -0.75 -17.78
N ASP A 71 1.32 -1.59 -18.41
CA ASP A 71 2.68 -1.93 -17.97
C ASP A 71 2.79 -2.56 -16.56
N ALA A 72 1.66 -2.97 -15.96
CA ALA A 72 1.69 -3.70 -14.70
C ALA A 72 2.27 -5.11 -14.89
N ARG A 73 3.01 -5.57 -13.88
CA ARG A 73 3.47 -6.96 -13.78
C ARG A 73 2.55 -7.74 -12.85
N ASN A 74 2.16 -8.91 -13.27
CA ASN A 74 1.40 -9.81 -12.41
C ASN A 74 2.36 -10.55 -11.45
N VAL A 75 2.20 -10.28 -10.18
CA VAL A 75 2.87 -10.98 -9.08
C VAL A 75 1.83 -11.21 -7.99
N PRO A 76 1.18 -12.38 -7.96
CA PRO A 76 0.17 -12.69 -6.96
C PRO A 76 0.68 -12.43 -5.53
N ALA A 77 -0.19 -11.94 -4.65
CA ALA A 77 0.21 -11.55 -3.29
C ALA A 77 0.93 -12.67 -2.51
N ALA A 78 0.55 -13.93 -2.75
CA ALA A 78 1.18 -15.10 -2.14
C ALA A 78 2.60 -15.38 -2.67
N GLU A 79 2.96 -14.85 -3.83
CA GLU A 79 4.24 -15.11 -4.50
C GLU A 79 5.25 -13.96 -4.36
N ILE A 80 4.88 -12.88 -3.69
CA ILE A 80 5.75 -11.69 -3.56
C ILE A 80 7.10 -12.03 -2.98
N GLU A 81 7.15 -12.84 -1.93
CA GLU A 81 8.41 -13.20 -1.27
C GLU A 81 9.31 -14.03 -2.18
N THR A 82 8.73 -14.99 -2.88
CA THR A 82 9.47 -15.89 -3.79
C THR A 82 9.92 -15.18 -5.07
N GLN A 83 9.13 -14.21 -5.54
CA GLN A 83 9.45 -13.45 -6.74
C GLN A 83 10.24 -12.15 -6.50
N ALA A 84 10.47 -11.77 -5.24
CA ALA A 84 11.18 -10.53 -4.89
C ALA A 84 12.58 -10.43 -5.52
N ASP A 85 13.24 -11.56 -5.71
CA ASP A 85 14.56 -11.60 -6.35
C ASP A 85 14.52 -11.20 -7.82
N SER A 86 13.46 -11.51 -8.53
CA SER A 86 13.25 -11.07 -9.92
C SER A 86 13.01 -9.57 -10.05
N LEU A 87 12.64 -8.95 -8.93
CA LEU A 87 12.32 -7.52 -8.83
C LEU A 87 13.48 -6.68 -8.27
N LYS A 88 14.64 -7.27 -7.99
CA LYS A 88 15.80 -6.60 -7.35
C LYS A 88 16.21 -5.29 -8.00
N LYS A 89 16.12 -5.19 -9.34
CA LYS A 89 16.48 -3.99 -10.10
C LYS A 89 15.60 -2.77 -9.81
N TRP A 90 14.45 -2.96 -9.14
CA TRP A 90 13.54 -1.88 -8.74
C TRP A 90 13.62 -1.54 -7.25
N ARG A 91 14.55 -2.11 -6.47
CA ARG A 91 14.64 -1.84 -5.02
C ARG A 91 14.77 -0.36 -4.70
N GLU A 92 15.55 0.38 -5.49
CA GLU A 92 15.75 1.82 -5.34
C GLU A 92 14.72 2.68 -6.09
N LYS A 93 13.86 2.05 -6.90
CA LYS A 93 12.84 2.73 -7.70
C LYS A 93 11.49 2.70 -7.00
N THR A 94 10.59 3.56 -7.46
CA THR A 94 9.21 3.57 -7.00
C THR A 94 8.49 2.32 -7.47
N VAL A 95 7.83 1.63 -6.54
CA VAL A 95 6.99 0.46 -6.79
C VAL A 95 5.58 0.77 -6.32
N ILE A 96 4.59 0.49 -7.15
CA ILE A 96 3.17 0.67 -6.85
C ILE A 96 2.53 -0.71 -6.88
N THR A 97 1.89 -1.11 -5.78
CA THR A 97 1.13 -2.35 -5.70
C THR A 97 -0.36 -2.08 -5.76
N TYR A 98 -1.14 -2.96 -6.35
CA TYR A 98 -2.60 -2.90 -6.31
C TYR A 98 -3.23 -4.29 -6.32
N CYS A 99 -4.43 -4.36 -5.75
CA CYS A 99 -5.36 -5.48 -5.90
C CYS A 99 -6.73 -4.92 -6.26
N ASP A 100 -7.82 -5.68 -6.16
CA ASP A 100 -9.15 -5.18 -6.50
C ASP A 100 -9.62 -4.02 -5.60
N SER A 101 -9.47 -4.15 -4.29
CA SER A 101 -9.96 -3.19 -3.28
C SER A 101 -8.87 -2.37 -2.58
N GLY A 102 -7.60 -2.67 -2.82
CA GLY A 102 -6.46 -2.04 -2.15
C GLY A 102 -6.06 -2.65 -0.81
N VAL A 103 -6.82 -3.60 -0.24
CA VAL A 103 -6.55 -4.20 1.08
C VAL A 103 -5.26 -5.02 1.07
N ASN A 104 -5.11 -5.94 0.11
CA ASN A 104 -3.91 -6.76 -0.02
C ASN A 104 -2.70 -5.94 -0.48
N GLY A 105 -2.93 -4.82 -1.17
CA GLY A 105 -1.88 -3.93 -1.62
C GLY A 105 -1.05 -3.36 -0.48
N ALA A 106 -1.69 -2.96 0.63
CA ALA A 106 -1.01 -2.42 1.80
C ALA A 106 -0.15 -3.48 2.52
N SER A 107 -0.61 -4.73 2.63
CA SER A 107 0.18 -5.82 3.24
C SER A 107 1.38 -6.20 2.38
N SER A 108 1.16 -6.32 1.07
CA SER A 108 2.21 -6.63 0.10
C SER A 108 3.27 -5.53 0.00
N ALA A 109 2.85 -4.26 0.09
CA ALA A 109 3.78 -3.13 0.15
C ALA A 109 4.70 -3.21 1.38
N ARG A 110 4.16 -3.61 2.54
CA ARG A 110 4.97 -3.83 3.76
C ARG A 110 5.95 -4.99 3.59
N THR A 111 5.53 -6.08 2.96
CA THR A 111 6.41 -7.23 2.67
C THR A 111 7.55 -6.81 1.77
N LEU A 112 7.29 -6.08 0.68
CA LEU A 112 8.31 -5.54 -0.20
C LEU A 112 9.28 -4.60 0.53
N ALA A 113 8.76 -3.72 1.41
CA ALA A 113 9.60 -2.84 2.22
C ALA A 113 10.56 -3.63 3.12
N LYS A 114 10.10 -4.72 3.75
CA LYS A 114 10.95 -5.63 4.54
C LYS A 114 12.02 -6.32 3.69
N LEU A 115 11.74 -6.57 2.42
CA LEU A 115 12.67 -7.17 1.45
C LEU A 115 13.63 -6.16 0.82
N GLY A 116 13.67 -4.92 1.33
CA GLY A 116 14.63 -3.89 0.94
C GLY A 116 14.20 -2.96 -0.18
N PHE A 117 12.90 -2.93 -0.49
CA PHE A 117 12.38 -1.92 -1.43
C PHE A 117 12.12 -0.60 -0.69
N THR A 118 12.73 0.49 -1.16
CA THR A 118 12.77 1.77 -0.41
C THR A 118 11.55 2.65 -0.62
N LYS A 119 10.88 2.55 -1.78
CA LYS A 119 9.77 3.41 -2.19
C LYS A 119 8.60 2.58 -2.68
N VAL A 120 7.85 2.00 -1.74
CA VAL A 120 6.70 1.14 -2.05
C VAL A 120 5.41 1.83 -1.65
N PHE A 121 4.47 1.90 -2.57
CA PHE A 121 3.17 2.52 -2.40
C PHE A 121 2.06 1.54 -2.75
N ASN A 122 0.87 1.77 -2.20
CA ASN A 122 -0.33 1.06 -2.54
C ASN A 122 -1.32 1.97 -3.25
N LEU A 123 -1.97 1.48 -4.30
CA LEU A 123 -3.07 2.19 -4.95
C LEU A 123 -4.31 2.17 -4.05
N GLN A 124 -4.74 3.34 -3.59
CA GLN A 124 -5.90 3.50 -2.72
C GLN A 124 -7.16 3.03 -3.45
N GLY A 125 -7.93 2.14 -2.80
CA GLY A 125 -9.12 1.54 -3.40
C GLY A 125 -8.84 0.57 -4.54
N GLY A 126 -7.57 0.29 -4.87
CA GLY A 126 -7.15 -0.70 -5.84
C GLY A 126 -7.70 -0.46 -7.25
N LEU A 127 -7.90 -1.54 -8.00
CA LEU A 127 -8.42 -1.48 -9.37
C LEU A 127 -9.85 -0.92 -9.43
N ASN A 128 -10.64 -1.14 -8.39
CA ASN A 128 -12.02 -0.59 -8.33
C ASN A 128 -12.01 0.95 -8.35
N ALA A 129 -11.11 1.59 -7.61
CA ALA A 129 -10.95 3.03 -7.64
C ALA A 129 -10.42 3.52 -8.99
N TRP A 130 -9.46 2.81 -9.58
CA TRP A 130 -8.93 3.09 -10.91
C TRP A 130 -10.03 3.11 -11.99
N ILE A 131 -10.90 2.11 -11.98
CA ILE A 131 -12.06 2.01 -12.90
C ILE A 131 -13.06 3.14 -12.64
N LYS A 132 -13.36 3.42 -11.36
CA LYS A 132 -14.27 4.51 -10.97
C LYS A 132 -13.77 5.87 -11.44
N ASP A 133 -12.46 6.07 -11.46
CA ASP A 133 -11.81 7.29 -11.96
C ASP A 133 -11.68 7.30 -13.51
N ASN A 134 -12.33 6.36 -14.21
CA ASN A 134 -12.31 6.19 -15.67
C ASN A 134 -10.90 6.05 -16.26
N MET A 135 -9.98 5.46 -15.51
CA MET A 135 -8.63 5.21 -15.98
C MET A 135 -8.57 3.97 -16.88
N PRO A 136 -7.70 3.98 -17.93
CA PRO A 136 -7.65 2.90 -18.90
C PRO A 136 -7.12 1.59 -18.32
N LEU A 137 -7.64 0.48 -18.84
CA LEU A 137 -7.15 -0.87 -18.61
C LEU A 137 -6.72 -1.50 -19.93
N VAL A 138 -5.73 -2.37 -19.86
CA VAL A 138 -5.31 -3.22 -20.98
C VAL A 138 -5.63 -4.68 -20.65
N LYS A 139 -5.87 -5.48 -21.71
CA LYS A 139 -6.09 -6.93 -21.59
C LYS A 139 -4.89 -7.65 -22.17
N THR A 140 -4.50 -8.75 -21.58
CA THR A 140 -3.51 -9.63 -22.20
C THR A 140 -4.15 -10.23 -23.46
N ALA A 141 -3.52 -10.03 -24.62
CA ALA A 141 -3.99 -10.68 -25.83
C ALA A 141 -3.98 -12.21 -25.61
N PRO A 142 -5.04 -12.95 -25.99
CA PRO A 142 -5.01 -14.39 -25.89
C PRO A 142 -3.79 -14.90 -26.67
N ALA A 143 -2.99 -15.73 -26.01
CA ALA A 143 -1.85 -16.37 -26.66
C ALA A 143 -2.37 -17.01 -27.94
N LYS A 144 -1.89 -16.56 -29.12
CA LYS A 144 -2.20 -17.21 -30.40
C LYS A 144 -1.77 -18.66 -30.22
N GLY A 145 -2.76 -19.54 -30.13
CA GLY A 145 -2.52 -20.98 -30.11
C GLY A 145 -1.68 -21.33 -31.32
N GLY A 146 -0.43 -21.69 -31.09
CA GLY A 146 0.40 -22.30 -32.07
C GLY A 146 -0.25 -23.61 -32.49
N LYS A 147 -0.63 -23.70 -33.75
CA LYS A 147 -0.92 -24.97 -34.41
C LYS A 147 0.38 -25.75 -34.55
#